data_3f5f3e031f5af35c363b7d40e7dcedd6
#
_entry.id   3f5f3e031f5af35c363b7d40e7dcedd6
#
_cell.length_a   1.000
_cell.length_b   1.000
_cell.length_c   1.000
_cell.angle_alpha   90.00
_cell.angle_beta   90.00
_cell.angle_gamma   90.00
#
_symmetry.space_group_name_H-M   'P 1'
#
loop_
_entity.id
_entity.type
_entity.pdbx_description
1 polymer ?
#
loop_
_entity_poly.entity_id
_entity_poly.type
_entity_poly.pdbx_seq_one_letter_code
_entity_poly.pdbx_strand_id
1 'polypeptide(L)'
;FNLLSSAAPYLSDPFVAADFDFYGKTMSGRQEQQPRWKRALSTVNGALSEAVGQMYVAKYFPASSKEKMLKMVGDLQKALGDRISSLEWMSDATKAKAQEKLAAFIVKIGYPDTWRDYSGLEIKNDSYWANVRRSNIFEVNYMLADVDKPVDKTRWGMSPQTVNAYYNPTTNEICFPAAILQPPFFNPEADDAVNYGAIGVVIGHEMTHGFDDQGRNYDKEGNLSDWWTAEDAALFTQRADRLAQQYSDIIVVDSVHANGRFTLGENIADQGGLMVAHLAYLNSLEGKETPAPIDGFTNEQRFYLGYANLWAQNIRPEEILRLTKIDPHSLGKWRVNAALRNIDAFYSAFDIKEGE
;
A
#
# COMPACT_ATOMS: atom_id res chain seq x y z
N PHE A 1 24.14 -21.79 8.30
CA PHE A 1 22.69 -21.86 8.56
C PHE A 1 21.91 -21.07 7.51
N ASN A 2 22.14 -19.77 7.35
CA ASN A 2 21.38 -18.90 6.43
C ASN A 2 21.39 -19.40 4.98
N LEU A 3 22.55 -19.83 4.46
CA LEU A 3 22.64 -20.35 3.08
C LEU A 3 21.76 -21.61 2.90
N LEU A 4 21.77 -22.54 3.88
CA LEU A 4 20.97 -23.75 3.81
C LEU A 4 19.47 -23.43 3.90
N SER A 5 19.06 -22.55 4.81
CA SER A 5 17.66 -22.11 4.96
C SER A 5 17.15 -21.45 3.69
N SER A 6 17.96 -20.55 3.08
CA SER A 6 17.58 -19.88 1.82
C SER A 6 17.54 -20.85 0.64
N ALA A 7 18.30 -21.94 0.66
CA ALA A 7 18.32 -22.96 -0.40
C ALA A 7 17.21 -24.01 -0.25
N ALA A 8 16.76 -24.27 0.97
CA ALA A 8 15.86 -25.40 1.29
C ALA A 8 14.62 -25.47 0.39
N PRO A 9 13.91 -24.37 0.05
CA PRO A 9 12.74 -24.42 -0.85
C PRO A 9 13.05 -24.93 -2.27
N TYR A 10 14.31 -24.97 -2.68
CA TYR A 10 14.78 -25.29 -4.03
C TYR A 10 15.55 -26.61 -4.12
N LEU A 11 15.77 -27.27 -2.99
CA LEU A 11 16.50 -28.53 -2.89
C LEU A 11 15.57 -29.74 -3.03
N SER A 12 16.03 -30.93 -2.59
CA SER A 12 15.23 -32.16 -2.64
C SER A 12 14.04 -32.15 -1.66
N ASP A 13 13.08 -33.02 -1.87
CA ASP A 13 11.82 -33.07 -1.13
C ASP A 13 11.96 -33.03 0.40
N PRO A 14 12.94 -33.72 1.05
CA PRO A 14 13.10 -33.59 2.50
C PRO A 14 13.42 -32.18 2.99
N PHE A 15 14.20 -31.38 2.23
CA PHE A 15 14.49 -29.99 2.59
C PHE A 15 13.26 -29.10 2.39
N VAL A 16 12.55 -29.29 1.28
CA VAL A 16 11.29 -28.57 1.00
C VAL A 16 10.24 -28.89 2.05
N ALA A 17 10.15 -30.14 2.50
CA ALA A 17 9.22 -30.56 3.54
C ALA A 17 9.58 -29.93 4.91
N ALA A 18 10.86 -29.90 5.27
CA ALA A 18 11.34 -29.31 6.52
C ALA A 18 11.12 -27.78 6.55
N ASP A 19 11.37 -27.09 5.42
CA ASP A 19 11.08 -25.68 5.25
C ASP A 19 9.58 -25.36 5.45
N PHE A 20 8.72 -26.15 4.80
CA PHE A 20 7.28 -25.99 4.95
C PHE A 20 6.78 -26.31 6.36
N ASP A 21 7.34 -27.34 7.01
CA ASP A 21 6.94 -27.73 8.37
C ASP A 21 7.21 -26.61 9.38
N PHE A 22 8.32 -25.89 9.21
CA PHE A 22 8.65 -24.75 10.06
C PHE A 22 7.91 -23.47 9.63
N TYR A 23 8.16 -22.96 8.43
CA TYR A 23 7.63 -21.65 8.00
C TYR A 23 6.14 -21.70 7.61
N GLY A 24 5.71 -22.80 7.01
CA GLY A 24 4.32 -22.98 6.62
C GLY A 24 3.42 -23.38 7.79
N LYS A 25 3.70 -24.53 8.43
CA LYS A 25 2.83 -25.05 9.48
C LYS A 25 3.02 -24.32 10.81
N THR A 26 4.24 -24.34 11.33
CA THR A 26 4.50 -23.83 12.69
C THR A 26 4.31 -22.33 12.78
N MET A 27 4.86 -21.57 11.82
CA MET A 27 4.82 -20.11 11.86
C MET A 27 3.50 -19.52 11.34
N SER A 28 2.90 -20.09 10.30
CA SER A 28 1.74 -19.50 9.59
C SER A 28 0.47 -20.35 9.69
N GLY A 29 0.47 -21.49 10.37
CA GLY A 29 -0.70 -22.37 10.56
C GLY A 29 -1.21 -23.02 9.28
N ARG A 30 -0.41 -23.07 8.20
CA ARG A 30 -0.82 -23.68 6.93
C ARG A 30 -0.96 -25.19 7.09
N GLN A 31 -2.01 -25.76 6.54
CA GLN A 31 -2.27 -27.21 6.63
C GLN A 31 -1.56 -27.99 5.53
N GLU A 32 -1.44 -27.40 4.33
CA GLU A 32 -0.90 -28.06 3.14
C GLU A 32 0.10 -27.14 2.41
N GLN A 33 1.12 -27.78 1.81
CA GLN A 33 2.06 -27.08 0.94
C GLN A 33 1.38 -26.70 -0.38
N GLN A 34 1.71 -25.53 -0.90
CA GLN A 34 1.24 -25.12 -2.22
C GLN A 34 1.76 -26.08 -3.31
N PRO A 35 0.95 -26.33 -4.37
CA PRO A 35 1.41 -27.09 -5.54
C PRO A 35 2.72 -26.53 -6.10
N ARG A 36 3.59 -27.44 -6.59
CA ARG A 36 4.92 -27.07 -7.11
C ARG A 36 4.88 -25.95 -8.15
N TRP A 37 3.88 -25.95 -9.05
CA TRP A 37 3.78 -24.91 -10.08
C TRP A 37 3.55 -23.51 -9.51
N LYS A 38 2.78 -23.38 -8.43
CA LYS A 38 2.59 -22.07 -7.74
C LYS A 38 3.88 -21.59 -7.10
N ARG A 39 4.62 -22.50 -6.45
CA ARG A 39 5.91 -22.18 -5.84
C ARG A 39 6.95 -21.77 -6.90
N ALA A 40 6.99 -22.50 -8.03
CA ALA A 40 7.86 -22.18 -9.16
C ALA A 40 7.50 -20.83 -9.79
N LEU A 41 6.20 -20.55 -9.98
CA LEU A 41 5.73 -19.24 -10.47
C LEU A 41 6.15 -18.10 -9.56
N SER A 42 6.04 -18.28 -8.24
CA SER A 42 6.51 -17.30 -7.26
C SER A 42 8.01 -17.01 -7.40
N THR A 43 8.83 -18.05 -7.63
CA THR A 43 10.27 -17.90 -7.88
C THR A 43 10.55 -17.14 -9.18
N VAL A 44 9.82 -17.45 -10.26
CA VAL A 44 9.93 -16.75 -11.54
C VAL A 44 9.54 -15.29 -11.40
N ASN A 45 8.45 -15.00 -10.69
CA ASN A 45 8.05 -13.62 -10.39
C ASN A 45 9.11 -12.83 -9.62
N GLY A 46 9.83 -13.46 -8.69
CA GLY A 46 10.95 -12.82 -7.99
C GLY A 46 12.17 -12.61 -8.86
N ALA A 47 12.54 -13.62 -9.67
CA ALA A 47 13.75 -13.63 -10.47
C ALA A 47 13.67 -12.78 -11.77
N LEU A 48 12.49 -12.73 -12.41
CA LEU A 48 12.23 -12.10 -13.70
C LEU A 48 11.03 -11.13 -13.61
N SER A 49 10.97 -10.38 -12.52
CA SER A 49 9.77 -9.63 -12.11
C SER A 49 9.22 -8.71 -13.21
N GLU A 50 10.03 -7.87 -13.83
CA GLU A 50 9.57 -6.97 -14.88
C GLU A 50 9.35 -7.68 -16.23
N ALA A 51 10.07 -8.75 -16.53
CA ALA A 51 9.80 -9.54 -17.74
C ALA A 51 8.41 -10.21 -17.68
N VAL A 52 8.02 -10.74 -16.49
CA VAL A 52 6.67 -11.22 -16.23
C VAL A 52 5.67 -10.04 -16.25
N GLY A 53 6.06 -8.89 -15.71
CA GLY A 53 5.29 -7.66 -15.72
C GLY A 53 4.90 -7.20 -17.13
N GLN A 54 5.80 -7.27 -18.11
CA GLN A 54 5.49 -6.96 -19.51
C GLN A 54 4.37 -7.85 -20.05
N MET A 55 4.42 -9.15 -19.78
CA MET A 55 3.38 -10.10 -20.21
C MET A 55 2.04 -9.81 -19.54
N TYR A 56 2.08 -9.47 -18.25
CA TYR A 56 0.89 -9.10 -17.47
C TYR A 56 0.23 -7.84 -18.02
N VAL A 57 0.99 -6.78 -18.20
CA VAL A 57 0.51 -5.48 -18.70
C VAL A 57 -0.08 -5.61 -20.10
N ALA A 58 0.61 -6.31 -21.00
CA ALA A 58 0.13 -6.53 -22.37
C ALA A 58 -1.25 -7.21 -22.42
N LYS A 59 -1.56 -8.04 -21.41
CA LYS A 59 -2.81 -8.81 -21.35
C LYS A 59 -3.91 -8.11 -20.55
N TYR A 60 -3.58 -7.42 -19.45
CA TYR A 60 -4.58 -7.02 -18.45
C TYR A 60 -4.66 -5.53 -18.17
N PHE A 61 -3.75 -4.70 -18.69
CA PHE A 61 -3.74 -3.28 -18.35
C PHE A 61 -3.75 -2.38 -19.60
N PRO A 62 -4.93 -1.99 -20.11
CA PRO A 62 -5.04 -1.11 -21.26
C PRO A 62 -4.60 0.33 -20.93
N ALA A 63 -4.09 1.05 -21.94
CA ALA A 63 -3.62 2.43 -21.80
C ALA A 63 -4.69 3.39 -21.22
N SER A 64 -5.96 3.17 -21.57
CA SER A 64 -7.10 3.97 -21.05
C SER A 64 -7.24 3.88 -19.51
N SER A 65 -6.83 2.78 -18.89
CA SER A 65 -6.83 2.66 -17.42
C SER A 65 -5.75 3.56 -16.79
N LYS A 66 -4.58 3.71 -17.41
CA LYS A 66 -3.52 4.63 -16.95
C LYS A 66 -4.01 6.09 -16.94
N GLU A 67 -4.72 6.53 -17.99
CA GLU A 67 -5.27 7.89 -18.07
C GLU A 67 -6.31 8.17 -16.99
N LYS A 68 -7.25 7.25 -16.77
CA LYS A 68 -8.26 7.37 -15.70
C LYS A 68 -7.61 7.48 -14.32
N MET A 69 -6.58 6.69 -14.08
CA MET A 69 -5.87 6.70 -12.81
C MET A 69 -5.07 7.99 -12.59
N LEU A 70 -4.39 8.51 -13.61
CA LEU A 70 -3.70 9.79 -13.52
C LEU A 70 -4.66 10.94 -13.18
N LYS A 71 -5.87 10.93 -13.76
CA LYS A 71 -6.89 11.90 -13.39
C LYS A 71 -7.29 11.77 -11.92
N MET A 72 -7.59 10.56 -11.45
CA MET A 72 -7.97 10.32 -10.05
C MET A 72 -6.85 10.73 -9.09
N VAL A 73 -5.59 10.43 -9.39
CA VAL A 73 -4.43 10.91 -8.61
C VAL A 73 -4.42 12.43 -8.51
N GLY A 74 -4.66 13.14 -9.62
CA GLY A 74 -4.75 14.60 -9.61
C GLY A 74 -5.89 15.14 -8.74
N ASP A 75 -7.06 14.50 -8.80
CA ASP A 75 -8.22 14.86 -7.97
C ASP A 75 -7.91 14.66 -6.46
N LEU A 76 -7.25 13.54 -6.09
CA LEU A 76 -6.84 13.28 -4.71
C LEU A 76 -5.72 14.20 -4.25
N GLN A 77 -4.74 14.50 -5.11
CA GLN A 77 -3.65 15.43 -4.79
C GLN A 77 -4.20 16.83 -4.49
N LYS A 78 -5.19 17.29 -5.28
CA LYS A 78 -5.90 18.54 -5.01
C LYS A 78 -6.62 18.49 -3.66
N ALA A 79 -7.40 17.43 -3.40
CA ALA A 79 -8.14 17.26 -2.15
C ALA A 79 -7.23 17.22 -0.93
N LEU A 80 -6.06 16.57 -1.01
CA LEU A 80 -5.06 16.57 0.07
C LEU A 80 -4.49 17.98 0.27
N GLY A 81 -4.22 18.73 -0.79
CA GLY A 81 -3.78 20.12 -0.73
C GLY A 81 -4.81 21.03 -0.05
N ASP A 82 -6.08 20.92 -0.41
CA ASP A 82 -7.20 21.64 0.20
C ASP A 82 -7.31 21.30 1.70
N ARG A 83 -7.18 20.02 2.04
CA ARG A 83 -7.19 19.56 3.44
C ARG A 83 -6.01 20.11 4.24
N ILE A 84 -4.78 20.05 3.73
CA ILE A 84 -3.59 20.63 4.40
C ILE A 84 -3.83 22.12 4.68
N SER A 85 -4.37 22.85 3.71
CA SER A 85 -4.67 24.29 3.85
C SER A 85 -5.69 24.57 4.96
N SER A 86 -6.66 23.67 5.16
CA SER A 86 -7.73 23.82 6.15
C SER A 86 -7.34 23.39 7.58
N LEU A 87 -6.16 22.78 7.81
CA LEU A 87 -5.76 22.33 9.15
C LEU A 87 -5.52 23.52 10.09
N GLU A 88 -6.39 23.72 11.07
CA GLU A 88 -6.30 24.85 12.02
C GLU A 88 -5.11 24.73 12.99
N TRP A 89 -4.66 23.51 13.27
CA TRP A 89 -3.58 23.24 14.22
C TRP A 89 -2.17 23.39 13.62
N MET A 90 -2.04 23.46 12.30
CA MET A 90 -0.77 23.56 11.59
C MET A 90 -0.53 25.02 11.18
N SER A 91 0.67 25.54 11.44
CA SER A 91 1.08 26.88 11.06
C SER A 91 1.19 27.05 9.54
N ASP A 92 1.06 28.28 9.06
CA ASP A 92 1.20 28.60 7.63
C ASP A 92 2.58 28.23 7.08
N ALA A 93 3.63 28.32 7.92
CA ALA A 93 4.99 27.95 7.54
C ALA A 93 5.09 26.43 7.22
N THR A 94 4.54 25.58 8.08
CA THR A 94 4.52 24.12 7.86
C THR A 94 3.58 23.76 6.72
N LYS A 95 2.40 24.40 6.61
CA LYS A 95 1.49 24.22 5.47
C LYS A 95 2.15 24.49 4.13
N ALA A 96 2.91 25.61 4.03
CA ALA A 96 3.62 25.95 2.79
C ALA A 96 4.63 24.87 2.39
N LYS A 97 5.39 24.33 3.33
CA LYS A 97 6.33 23.23 3.09
C LYS A 97 5.63 21.93 2.73
N ALA A 98 4.50 21.63 3.38
CA ALA A 98 3.67 20.47 3.06
C ALA A 98 3.12 20.56 1.62
N GLN A 99 2.66 21.75 1.19
CA GLN A 99 2.21 21.99 -0.19
C GLN A 99 3.35 21.82 -1.20
N GLU A 100 4.55 22.35 -0.90
CA GLU A 100 5.73 22.16 -1.76
C GLU A 100 6.05 20.65 -1.91
N LYS A 101 6.00 19.88 -0.82
CA LYS A 101 6.26 18.44 -0.84
C LYS A 101 5.21 17.67 -1.63
N LEU A 102 3.93 17.99 -1.43
CA LEU A 102 2.82 17.39 -2.18
C LEU A 102 2.94 17.66 -3.69
N ALA A 103 3.27 18.89 -4.07
CA ALA A 103 3.45 19.26 -5.48
C ALA A 103 4.65 18.58 -6.15
N ALA A 104 5.63 18.12 -5.35
CA ALA A 104 6.84 17.45 -5.83
C ALA A 104 6.71 15.91 -5.88
N PHE A 105 5.54 15.34 -5.61
CA PHE A 105 5.34 13.88 -5.69
C PHE A 105 5.60 13.36 -7.10
N ILE A 106 6.46 12.36 -7.20
CA ILE A 106 6.62 11.56 -8.42
C ILE A 106 5.50 10.50 -8.43
N VAL A 107 4.74 10.46 -9.51
CA VAL A 107 3.59 9.55 -9.67
C VAL A 107 3.92 8.46 -10.67
N LYS A 108 3.85 7.21 -10.22
CA LYS A 108 4.11 6.00 -11.02
C LYS A 108 2.84 5.16 -11.13
N ILE A 109 2.30 5.00 -12.36
CA ILE A 109 1.03 4.32 -12.62
C ILE A 109 1.23 3.18 -13.61
N GLY A 110 0.83 1.98 -13.20
CA GLY A 110 0.71 0.79 -14.03
C GLY A 110 2.02 0.05 -14.26
N TYR A 111 2.96 0.66 -14.97
CA TYR A 111 4.22 0.03 -15.36
C TYR A 111 5.30 1.08 -15.70
N PRO A 112 6.61 0.71 -15.61
CA PRO A 112 7.71 1.62 -15.92
C PRO A 112 7.80 1.93 -17.42
N ASP A 113 8.23 3.15 -17.75
CA ASP A 113 8.42 3.57 -19.15
C ASP A 113 9.61 2.84 -19.81
N THR A 114 10.60 2.43 -19.01
CA THR A 114 11.77 1.64 -19.46
C THR A 114 11.81 0.35 -18.66
N TRP A 115 11.76 -0.77 -19.38
CA TRP A 115 11.81 -2.09 -18.78
C TRP A 115 13.26 -2.49 -18.45
N ARG A 116 13.42 -3.24 -17.36
CA ARG A 116 14.70 -3.79 -16.95
C ARG A 116 15.25 -4.77 -18.01
N ASP A 117 16.52 -4.60 -18.34
CA ASP A 117 17.24 -5.53 -19.22
C ASP A 117 17.71 -6.76 -18.45
N TYR A 118 17.27 -7.93 -18.88
CA TYR A 118 17.66 -9.25 -18.36
C TYR A 118 18.62 -10.00 -19.28
N SER A 119 19.16 -9.39 -20.36
CA SER A 119 20.05 -10.06 -21.33
C SER A 119 21.32 -10.63 -20.69
N GLY A 120 21.78 -10.03 -19.57
CA GLY A 120 22.92 -10.54 -18.80
C GLY A 120 22.59 -11.71 -17.85
N LEU A 121 21.32 -12.12 -17.72
CA LEU A 121 20.92 -13.24 -16.87
C LEU A 121 20.88 -14.55 -17.66
N GLU A 122 21.82 -15.43 -17.39
CA GLU A 122 21.86 -16.76 -18.03
C GLU A 122 20.99 -17.76 -17.28
N ILE A 123 20.02 -18.38 -17.96
CA ILE A 123 19.18 -19.49 -17.46
C ILE A 123 19.58 -20.75 -18.19
N LYS A 124 19.87 -21.83 -17.45
CA LYS A 124 20.33 -23.13 -17.98
C LYS A 124 19.39 -24.27 -17.59
N ASN A 125 19.41 -25.31 -18.39
CA ASN A 125 18.73 -26.57 -18.09
C ASN A 125 19.65 -27.51 -17.27
N ASP A 126 20.17 -27.02 -16.14
CA ASP A 126 21.06 -27.76 -15.24
C ASP A 126 20.38 -28.06 -13.89
N SER A 127 20.16 -27.08 -13.06
CA SER A 127 19.42 -27.25 -11.82
C SER A 127 18.59 -26.02 -11.43
N TYR A 128 17.48 -26.26 -10.75
CA TYR A 128 16.61 -25.19 -10.26
C TYR A 128 17.37 -24.24 -9.32
N TRP A 129 18.09 -24.80 -8.35
CA TRP A 129 18.91 -24.01 -7.43
C TRP A 129 20.01 -23.21 -8.12
N ALA A 130 20.66 -23.77 -9.15
CA ALA A 130 21.68 -23.04 -9.90
C ALA A 130 21.10 -21.82 -10.63
N ASN A 131 19.88 -21.92 -11.19
CA ASN A 131 19.19 -20.80 -11.81
C ASN A 131 18.80 -19.73 -10.78
N VAL A 132 18.30 -20.13 -9.61
CA VAL A 132 18.00 -19.19 -8.50
C VAL A 132 19.28 -18.45 -8.06
N ARG A 133 20.41 -19.14 -7.95
CA ARG A 133 21.70 -18.50 -7.62
C ARG A 133 22.15 -17.51 -8.69
N ARG A 134 22.04 -17.87 -9.99
CA ARG A 134 22.37 -16.95 -11.09
C ARG A 134 21.53 -15.70 -11.05
N SER A 135 20.23 -15.85 -10.78
CA SER A 135 19.31 -14.72 -10.59
C SER A 135 19.71 -13.84 -9.41
N ASN A 136 20.04 -14.43 -8.26
CA ASN A 136 20.48 -13.67 -7.09
C ASN A 136 21.79 -12.91 -7.34
N ILE A 137 22.76 -13.54 -8.06
CA ILE A 137 24.00 -12.86 -8.45
C ILE A 137 23.72 -11.70 -9.40
N PHE A 138 22.85 -11.91 -10.39
CA PHE A 138 22.41 -10.86 -11.31
C PHE A 138 21.77 -9.68 -10.54
N GLU A 139 20.90 -9.95 -9.58
CA GLU A 139 20.26 -8.94 -8.74
C GLU A 139 21.27 -8.14 -7.91
N VAL A 140 22.18 -8.84 -7.23
CA VAL A 140 23.23 -8.18 -6.44
C VAL A 140 24.13 -7.29 -7.35
N ASN A 141 24.55 -7.79 -8.52
CA ASN A 141 25.33 -7.00 -9.46
C ASN A 141 24.55 -5.78 -9.99
N TYR A 142 23.24 -5.93 -10.21
CA TYR A 142 22.38 -4.83 -10.62
C TYR A 142 22.31 -3.74 -9.53
N MET A 143 22.17 -4.12 -8.26
CA MET A 143 22.19 -3.16 -7.15
C MET A 143 23.57 -2.51 -6.97
N LEU A 144 24.65 -3.29 -7.05
CA LEU A 144 26.03 -2.78 -6.92
C LEU A 144 26.41 -1.82 -8.06
N ALA A 145 25.79 -1.95 -9.21
CA ALA A 145 26.01 -1.04 -10.33
C ALA A 145 25.53 0.39 -10.07
N ASP A 146 24.78 0.63 -8.99
CA ASP A 146 24.32 1.95 -8.58
C ASP A 146 25.28 2.67 -7.62
N VAL A 147 26.28 1.96 -7.09
CA VAL A 147 27.28 2.57 -6.21
C VAL A 147 27.95 3.75 -6.93
N ASP A 148 28.08 4.86 -6.26
CA ASP A 148 28.64 6.13 -6.75
C ASP A 148 27.84 6.78 -7.91
N LYS A 149 26.58 6.37 -8.14
CA LYS A 149 25.71 7.01 -9.12
C LYS A 149 24.61 7.83 -8.42
N PRO A 150 24.09 8.88 -9.06
CA PRO A 150 22.88 9.55 -8.60
C PRO A 150 21.71 8.58 -8.51
N VAL A 151 20.77 8.86 -7.58
CA VAL A 151 19.54 8.07 -7.43
C VAL A 151 18.73 8.08 -8.72
N ASP A 152 18.46 6.90 -9.26
CA ASP A 152 17.59 6.74 -10.42
C ASP A 152 16.11 6.72 -9.99
N LYS A 153 15.46 7.88 -10.08
CA LYS A 153 14.05 8.04 -9.72
C LYS A 153 13.08 7.41 -10.73
N THR A 154 13.56 6.85 -11.85
CA THR A 154 12.71 6.13 -12.84
C THR A 154 12.45 4.70 -12.46
N ARG A 155 13.29 4.09 -11.61
CA ARG A 155 13.14 2.70 -11.16
C ARG A 155 11.92 2.49 -10.30
N TRP A 156 11.30 1.33 -10.44
CA TRP A 156 10.15 0.91 -9.66
C TRP A 156 10.57 -0.05 -8.54
N GLY A 157 10.00 0.14 -7.34
CA GLY A 157 10.20 -0.75 -6.20
C GLY A 157 9.34 -2.02 -6.26
N MET A 158 8.27 -2.00 -7.07
CA MET A 158 7.36 -3.14 -7.26
C MET A 158 7.15 -3.42 -8.73
N SER A 159 7.04 -4.70 -9.10
CA SER A 159 6.70 -5.10 -10.46
C SER A 159 5.22 -4.89 -10.78
N PRO A 160 4.85 -4.70 -12.06
CA PRO A 160 3.47 -4.41 -12.48
C PRO A 160 2.42 -5.43 -12.05
N GLN A 161 2.76 -6.70 -11.87
CA GLN A 161 1.85 -7.75 -11.41
C GLN A 161 1.72 -7.85 -9.87
N THR A 162 2.31 -6.92 -9.13
CA THR A 162 2.18 -6.86 -7.68
C THR A 162 0.85 -6.20 -7.28
N VAL A 163 0.04 -6.89 -6.48
CA VAL A 163 -1.19 -6.33 -5.91
C VAL A 163 -0.82 -5.59 -4.61
N ASN A 164 -0.23 -4.43 -4.79
CA ASN A 164 0.14 -3.51 -3.70
C ASN A 164 0.45 -2.13 -4.30
N ALA A 165 0.70 -1.14 -3.41
CA ALA A 165 1.17 0.19 -3.73
C ALA A 165 2.28 0.58 -2.74
N TYR A 166 2.96 1.71 -2.95
CA TYR A 166 3.90 2.23 -1.97
C TYR A 166 4.13 3.74 -2.12
N TYR A 167 4.46 4.38 -1.00
CA TYR A 167 5.17 5.65 -0.95
C TYR A 167 6.65 5.42 -0.60
N ASN A 168 7.56 6.06 -1.32
CA ASN A 168 8.99 6.03 -0.99
C ASN A 168 9.44 7.43 -0.54
N PRO A 169 9.78 7.63 0.74
CA PRO A 169 10.17 8.94 1.26
C PRO A 169 11.49 9.45 0.69
N THR A 170 12.41 8.55 0.30
CA THR A 170 13.75 8.95 -0.20
C THR A 170 13.74 9.47 -1.64
N THR A 171 12.69 9.22 -2.38
CA THR A 171 12.47 9.73 -3.74
C THR A 171 11.24 10.63 -3.84
N ASN A 172 10.45 10.71 -2.77
CA ASN A 172 9.16 11.41 -2.69
C ASN A 172 8.20 10.96 -3.80
N GLU A 173 8.02 9.63 -3.92
CA GLU A 173 7.20 9.00 -4.97
C GLU A 173 6.08 8.13 -4.43
N ILE A 174 4.97 8.10 -5.16
CA ILE A 174 3.87 7.15 -5.00
C ILE A 174 3.80 6.25 -6.21
N CYS A 175 3.59 4.94 -6.00
CA CYS A 175 3.60 3.95 -7.07
C CYS A 175 2.42 2.99 -6.94
N PHE A 176 1.71 2.83 -8.05
CA PHE A 176 0.54 1.94 -8.18
C PHE A 176 0.75 0.99 -9.35
N PRO A 177 1.27 -0.23 -9.12
CA PRO A 177 1.42 -1.27 -10.14
C PRO A 177 0.10 -1.63 -10.83
N ALA A 178 0.17 -2.12 -12.06
CA ALA A 178 -1.02 -2.45 -12.87
C ALA A 178 -1.98 -3.43 -12.17
N ALA A 179 -1.46 -4.34 -11.34
CA ALA A 179 -2.29 -5.36 -10.72
C ALA A 179 -3.18 -4.85 -9.58
N ILE A 180 -2.79 -3.77 -8.86
CA ILE A 180 -3.69 -3.15 -7.88
C ILE A 180 -4.77 -2.30 -8.57
N LEU A 181 -4.57 -1.92 -9.82
CA LEU A 181 -5.52 -1.16 -10.64
C LEU A 181 -6.51 -2.09 -11.36
N GLN A 182 -6.97 -3.14 -10.66
CA GLN A 182 -7.91 -4.16 -11.09
C GLN A 182 -8.97 -4.39 -10.00
N PRO A 183 -10.13 -4.99 -10.31
CA PRO A 183 -11.08 -5.39 -9.26
C PRO A 183 -10.44 -6.29 -8.19
N PRO A 184 -10.77 -6.09 -6.90
CA PRO A 184 -11.81 -5.21 -6.37
C PRO A 184 -11.37 -3.76 -6.09
N PHE A 185 -10.11 -3.39 -6.33
CA PHE A 185 -9.59 -2.05 -6.04
C PHE A 185 -10.08 -1.01 -7.05
N PHE A 186 -9.99 -1.31 -8.33
CA PHE A 186 -10.50 -0.47 -9.42
C PHE A 186 -11.31 -1.29 -10.41
N ASN A 187 -12.52 -0.84 -10.67
CA ASN A 187 -13.38 -1.41 -11.71
C ASN A 187 -13.88 -0.27 -12.63
N PRO A 188 -13.44 -0.21 -13.91
CA PRO A 188 -13.86 0.84 -14.83
C PRO A 188 -15.37 0.84 -15.14
N GLU A 189 -16.07 -0.27 -14.82
CA GLU A 189 -17.52 -0.44 -15.00
C GLU A 189 -18.33 -0.09 -13.74
N ALA A 190 -17.68 0.06 -12.57
CA ALA A 190 -18.34 0.46 -11.33
C ALA A 190 -18.57 1.97 -11.29
N ASP A 191 -19.52 2.40 -10.43
CA ASP A 191 -19.72 3.82 -10.18
C ASP A 191 -18.55 4.46 -9.45
N ASP A 192 -18.41 5.78 -9.59
CA ASP A 192 -17.29 6.52 -9.02
C ASP A 192 -17.21 6.41 -7.48
N ALA A 193 -18.35 6.32 -6.78
CA ALA A 193 -18.35 6.17 -5.33
C ALA A 193 -17.57 4.93 -4.88
N VAL A 194 -17.80 3.78 -5.56
CA VAL A 194 -17.08 2.54 -5.26
C VAL A 194 -15.60 2.68 -5.59
N ASN A 195 -15.23 3.28 -6.73
CA ASN A 195 -13.84 3.45 -7.13
C ASN A 195 -13.08 4.42 -6.22
N TYR A 196 -13.69 5.55 -5.84
CA TYR A 196 -13.09 6.47 -4.86
C TYR A 196 -12.98 5.83 -3.47
N GLY A 197 -13.99 5.05 -3.04
CA GLY A 197 -13.95 4.31 -1.78
C GLY A 197 -12.93 3.17 -1.76
N ALA A 198 -12.59 2.63 -2.92
CA ALA A 198 -11.62 1.55 -3.06
C ALA A 198 -10.22 2.09 -3.43
N ILE A 199 -9.89 2.14 -4.71
CA ILE A 199 -8.55 2.58 -5.14
C ILE A 199 -8.26 4.03 -4.77
N GLY A 200 -9.29 4.89 -4.70
CA GLY A 200 -9.12 6.28 -4.24
C GLY A 200 -8.57 6.35 -2.82
N VAL A 201 -9.09 5.53 -1.90
CA VAL A 201 -8.55 5.47 -0.52
C VAL A 201 -7.12 4.94 -0.51
N VAL A 202 -6.77 3.96 -1.34
CA VAL A 202 -5.38 3.47 -1.45
C VAL A 202 -4.46 4.57 -1.97
N ILE A 203 -4.86 5.34 -2.97
CA ILE A 203 -4.07 6.46 -3.49
C ILE A 203 -3.89 7.54 -2.40
N GLY A 204 -4.95 7.89 -1.68
CA GLY A 204 -4.90 8.83 -0.58
C GLY A 204 -4.03 8.33 0.59
N HIS A 205 -4.03 7.02 0.85
CA HIS A 205 -3.17 6.35 1.83
C HIS A 205 -1.68 6.54 1.49
N GLU A 206 -1.27 6.22 0.25
CA GLU A 206 0.12 6.41 -0.17
C GLU A 206 0.54 7.89 -0.16
N MET A 207 -0.34 8.80 -0.56
CA MET A 207 -0.06 10.23 -0.44
C MET A 207 0.11 10.66 1.03
N THR A 208 -0.69 10.11 1.94
CA THR A 208 -0.64 10.43 3.37
C THR A 208 0.65 9.95 4.02
N HIS A 209 1.26 8.85 3.54
CA HIS A 209 2.58 8.42 3.99
C HIS A 209 3.66 9.49 3.83
N GLY A 210 3.52 10.42 2.91
CA GLY A 210 4.41 11.58 2.81
C GLY A 210 4.39 12.48 4.05
N PHE A 211 3.36 12.36 4.90
CA PHE A 211 3.08 13.23 6.05
C PHE A 211 2.79 12.46 7.35
N ASP A 212 2.96 11.14 7.37
CA ASP A 212 2.82 10.31 8.55
C ASP A 212 3.99 10.51 9.56
N ASP A 213 4.06 9.71 10.61
CA ASP A 213 5.07 9.82 11.67
C ASP A 213 6.51 9.60 11.17
N GLN A 214 6.70 8.91 10.06
CA GLN A 214 8.00 8.65 9.42
C GLN A 214 8.22 9.58 8.21
N GLY A 215 7.26 9.64 7.27
CA GLY A 215 7.38 10.40 6.04
C GLY A 215 7.54 11.89 6.25
N ARG A 216 6.94 12.45 7.31
CA ARG A 216 7.11 13.87 7.69
C ARG A 216 8.55 14.29 7.96
N ASN A 217 9.45 13.34 8.21
CA ASN A 217 10.87 13.59 8.47
C ASN A 217 11.69 13.75 7.18
N TYR A 218 11.08 13.62 6.02
CA TYR A 218 11.73 13.78 4.72
C TYR A 218 11.18 15.00 3.99
N ASP A 219 12.07 15.78 3.37
CA ASP A 219 11.69 16.91 2.53
C ASP A 219 11.20 16.50 1.14
N LYS A 220 10.87 17.46 0.30
CA LYS A 220 10.38 17.24 -1.07
C LYS A 220 11.42 16.63 -2.01
N GLU A 221 12.69 16.72 -1.70
CA GLU A 221 13.80 16.11 -2.44
C GLU A 221 14.07 14.66 -2.00
N GLY A 222 13.54 14.23 -0.84
CA GLY A 222 13.75 12.91 -0.23
C GLY A 222 14.90 12.88 0.77
N ASN A 223 15.37 14.01 1.24
CA ASN A 223 16.38 14.09 2.28
C ASN A 223 15.75 14.05 3.68
N LEU A 224 16.41 13.39 4.62
CA LEU A 224 16.02 13.45 6.03
C LEU A 224 16.24 14.87 6.53
N SER A 225 15.17 15.57 6.84
CA SER A 225 15.16 17.00 7.17
C SER A 225 13.99 17.36 8.08
N ASP A 226 14.30 18.09 9.15
CA ASP A 226 13.26 18.63 10.04
C ASP A 226 12.77 19.98 9.46
N TRP A 227 11.63 19.94 8.77
CA TRP A 227 11.01 21.10 8.13
C TRP A 227 9.76 21.60 8.86
N TRP A 228 9.36 20.93 9.93
CA TRP A 228 8.23 21.30 10.78
C TRP A 228 8.65 22.36 11.80
N THR A 229 7.71 23.24 12.20
CA THR A 229 7.93 24.01 13.42
C THR A 229 7.87 23.10 14.64
N ALA A 230 8.60 23.44 15.70
CA ALA A 230 8.60 22.64 16.94
C ALA A 230 7.19 22.52 17.55
N GLU A 231 6.36 23.57 17.43
CA GLU A 231 4.99 23.60 17.90
C GLU A 231 4.11 22.62 17.09
N ASP A 232 4.18 22.69 15.76
CA ASP A 232 3.41 21.79 14.89
C ASP A 232 3.82 20.33 15.08
N ALA A 233 5.12 20.07 15.26
CA ALA A 233 5.63 18.73 15.54
C ALA A 233 5.08 18.18 16.88
N ALA A 234 4.97 19.01 17.91
CA ALA A 234 4.38 18.63 19.19
C ALA A 234 2.89 18.37 19.06
N LEU A 235 2.16 19.21 18.34
CA LEU A 235 0.71 19.05 18.09
C LEU A 235 0.42 17.80 17.23
N PHE A 236 1.26 17.51 16.25
CA PHE A 236 1.19 16.25 15.49
C PHE A 236 1.36 15.05 16.41
N THR A 237 2.43 15.05 17.24
CA THR A 237 2.73 13.96 18.16
C THR A 237 1.58 13.68 19.12
N GLN A 238 0.97 14.74 19.68
CA GLN A 238 -0.19 14.59 20.57
C GLN A 238 -1.38 13.88 19.89
N ARG A 239 -1.64 14.19 18.60
CA ARG A 239 -2.71 13.55 17.82
C ARG A 239 -2.37 12.11 17.48
N ALA A 240 -1.13 11.88 17.05
CA ALA A 240 -0.60 10.56 16.73
C ALA A 240 -0.64 9.62 17.95
N ASP A 241 -0.32 10.12 19.14
CA ASP A 241 -0.38 9.35 20.39
C ASP A 241 -1.81 8.88 20.72
N ARG A 242 -2.82 9.71 20.47
CA ARG A 242 -4.23 9.30 20.66
C ARG A 242 -4.62 8.18 19.69
N LEU A 243 -4.21 8.29 18.43
CA LEU A 243 -4.47 7.25 17.44
C LEU A 243 -3.75 5.95 17.81
N ALA A 244 -2.46 6.04 18.20
CA ALA A 244 -1.69 4.87 18.64
C ALA A 244 -2.34 4.18 19.86
N GLN A 245 -2.88 4.95 20.82
CA GLN A 245 -3.60 4.40 21.98
C GLN A 245 -4.89 3.71 21.55
N GLN A 246 -5.71 4.33 20.69
CA GLN A 246 -6.94 3.75 20.17
C GLN A 246 -6.70 2.35 19.56
N TYR A 247 -5.63 2.19 18.77
CA TYR A 247 -5.30 0.90 18.19
C TYR A 247 -4.68 -0.06 19.21
N SER A 248 -3.91 0.43 20.18
CA SER A 248 -3.34 -0.42 21.24
C SER A 248 -4.40 -1.03 22.17
N ASP A 249 -5.56 -0.41 22.28
CA ASP A 249 -6.69 -0.92 23.06
C ASP A 249 -7.43 -2.08 22.37
N ILE A 250 -7.13 -2.35 21.11
CA ILE A 250 -7.77 -3.40 20.32
C ILE A 250 -7.20 -4.77 20.70
N ILE A 251 -8.06 -5.71 21.08
CA ILE A 251 -7.73 -7.12 21.22
C ILE A 251 -7.88 -7.78 19.85
N VAL A 252 -6.80 -8.33 19.31
CA VAL A 252 -6.76 -8.93 17.97
C VAL A 252 -7.11 -10.41 17.97
N VAL A 253 -6.63 -11.16 18.97
CA VAL A 253 -6.95 -12.58 19.19
C VAL A 253 -6.69 -12.93 20.65
N ASP A 254 -7.55 -13.70 21.27
CA ASP A 254 -7.51 -14.10 22.69
C ASP A 254 -7.31 -12.88 23.63
N SER A 255 -6.15 -12.79 24.29
CA SER A 255 -5.76 -11.65 25.12
C SER A 255 -4.66 -10.78 24.50
N VAL A 256 -4.33 -10.99 23.23
CA VAL A 256 -3.25 -10.27 22.53
C VAL A 256 -3.79 -8.96 21.98
N HIS A 257 -3.18 -7.87 22.40
CA HIS A 257 -3.46 -6.53 21.89
C HIS A 257 -2.67 -6.22 20.62
N ALA A 258 -3.24 -5.36 19.77
CA ALA A 258 -2.49 -4.74 18.69
C ALA A 258 -1.38 -3.84 19.24
N ASN A 259 -0.34 -3.62 18.44
CA ASN A 259 0.71 -2.65 18.76
C ASN A 259 0.46 -1.35 17.99
N GLY A 260 -0.40 -0.49 18.53
CA GLY A 260 -0.78 0.75 17.87
C GLY A 260 0.38 1.73 17.60
N ARG A 261 1.47 1.63 18.36
CA ARG A 261 2.69 2.41 18.08
C ARG A 261 3.44 1.85 16.86
N PHE A 262 3.53 0.54 16.72
CA PHE A 262 4.16 -0.11 15.60
C PHE A 262 3.39 0.08 14.29
N THR A 263 2.06 0.12 14.38
CA THR A 263 1.17 0.30 13.21
C THR A 263 0.77 1.77 12.96
N LEU A 264 1.38 2.72 13.65
CA LEU A 264 0.94 4.12 13.67
C LEU A 264 0.95 4.77 12.28
N GLY A 265 2.04 4.63 11.53
CA GLY A 265 2.17 5.23 10.18
C GLY A 265 1.07 4.73 9.25
N GLU A 266 0.82 3.42 9.26
CA GLU A 266 -0.23 2.80 8.45
C GLU A 266 -1.63 3.25 8.87
N ASN A 267 -1.87 3.42 10.18
CA ASN A 267 -3.17 3.88 10.69
C ASN A 267 -3.39 5.37 10.37
N ILE A 268 -2.34 6.19 10.38
CA ILE A 268 -2.40 7.59 9.91
C ILE A 268 -2.72 7.62 8.42
N ALA A 269 -2.05 6.78 7.63
CA ALA A 269 -2.25 6.70 6.19
C ALA A 269 -3.67 6.24 5.81
N ASP A 270 -4.23 5.23 6.50
CA ASP A 270 -5.63 4.80 6.31
C ASP A 270 -6.61 5.91 6.65
N GLN A 271 -6.42 6.58 7.78
CA GLN A 271 -7.28 7.68 8.22
C GLN A 271 -7.23 8.86 7.23
N GLY A 272 -6.03 9.24 6.79
CA GLY A 272 -5.83 10.30 5.81
C GLY A 272 -6.39 9.93 4.45
N GLY A 273 -6.14 8.69 4.00
CA GLY A 273 -6.64 8.16 2.73
C GLY A 273 -8.16 8.20 2.64
N LEU A 274 -8.87 7.75 3.68
CA LEU A 274 -10.32 7.82 3.76
C LEU A 274 -10.85 9.25 3.64
N MET A 275 -10.27 10.19 4.40
CA MET A 275 -10.72 11.58 4.41
C MET A 275 -10.44 12.28 3.07
N VAL A 276 -9.26 12.05 2.48
CA VAL A 276 -8.86 12.65 1.21
C VAL A 276 -9.67 12.10 0.04
N ALA A 277 -9.88 10.78 0.00
CA ALA A 277 -10.68 10.16 -1.05
C ALA A 277 -12.15 10.55 -0.99
N HIS A 278 -12.73 10.66 0.22
CA HIS A 278 -14.10 11.14 0.38
C HIS A 278 -14.24 12.59 -0.08
N LEU A 279 -13.32 13.48 0.31
CA LEU A 279 -13.31 14.86 -0.16
C LEU A 279 -13.15 14.96 -1.69
N ALA A 280 -12.23 14.19 -2.28
CA ALA A 280 -12.05 14.15 -3.73
C ALA A 280 -13.31 13.65 -4.45
N TYR A 281 -13.98 12.64 -3.88
CA TYR A 281 -15.26 12.15 -4.41
C TYR A 281 -16.33 13.24 -4.38
N LEU A 282 -16.51 13.92 -3.25
CA LEU A 282 -17.49 15.02 -3.15
C LEU A 282 -17.17 16.15 -4.13
N ASN A 283 -15.91 16.57 -4.24
CA ASN A 283 -15.48 17.56 -5.21
C ASN A 283 -15.79 17.13 -6.66
N SER A 284 -15.71 15.84 -6.96
CA SER A 284 -16.04 15.30 -8.29
C SER A 284 -17.52 15.42 -8.65
N LEU A 285 -18.37 15.61 -7.64
CA LEU A 285 -19.82 15.79 -7.80
C LEU A 285 -20.26 17.26 -7.88
N GLU A 286 -19.34 18.21 -7.65
CA GLU A 286 -19.68 19.64 -7.70
C GLU A 286 -20.31 20.01 -9.05
N GLY A 287 -21.48 20.66 -8.99
CA GLY A 287 -22.25 21.06 -10.18
C GLY A 287 -22.95 19.92 -10.91
N LYS A 288 -22.97 18.71 -10.35
CA LYS A 288 -23.68 17.55 -10.89
C LYS A 288 -24.86 17.17 -9.99
N GLU A 289 -25.82 16.45 -10.56
CA GLU A 289 -26.88 15.81 -9.77
C GLU A 289 -26.27 14.73 -8.87
N THR A 290 -26.77 14.63 -7.63
CA THR A 290 -26.39 13.56 -6.71
C THR A 290 -26.74 12.20 -7.33
N PRO A 291 -25.80 11.25 -7.42
CA PRO A 291 -26.07 9.92 -7.96
C PRO A 291 -27.22 9.22 -7.24
N ALA A 292 -28.13 8.64 -7.99
CA ALA A 292 -29.24 7.88 -7.43
C ALA A 292 -28.76 6.68 -6.60
N PRO A 293 -29.54 6.24 -5.60
CA PRO A 293 -29.25 4.99 -4.88
C PRO A 293 -29.19 3.79 -5.84
N ILE A 294 -28.25 2.88 -5.58
CA ILE A 294 -28.11 1.58 -6.28
C ILE A 294 -28.24 0.48 -5.21
N ASP A 295 -29.08 -0.51 -5.46
CA ASP A 295 -29.35 -1.63 -4.54
C ASP A 295 -29.76 -1.16 -3.10
N GLY A 296 -30.43 0.00 -3.02
CA GLY A 296 -30.85 0.59 -1.75
C GLY A 296 -29.79 1.41 -1.00
N PHE A 297 -28.57 1.49 -1.52
CA PHE A 297 -27.48 2.26 -0.91
C PHE A 297 -27.28 3.61 -1.62
N THR A 298 -27.12 4.66 -0.81
CA THR A 298 -26.70 5.98 -1.30
C THR A 298 -25.29 5.93 -1.88
N ASN A 299 -24.91 6.93 -2.64
CA ASN A 299 -23.55 7.05 -3.16
C ASN A 299 -22.48 7.10 -2.05
N GLU A 300 -22.71 7.82 -0.95
CA GLU A 300 -21.78 7.85 0.18
C GLU A 300 -21.69 6.49 0.91
N GLN A 301 -22.81 5.80 1.08
CA GLN A 301 -22.79 4.43 1.62
C GLN A 301 -21.97 3.50 0.72
N ARG A 302 -22.13 3.58 -0.60
CA ARG A 302 -21.35 2.77 -1.55
C ARG A 302 -19.84 3.09 -1.51
N PHE A 303 -19.46 4.34 -1.23
CA PHE A 303 -18.06 4.70 -0.99
C PHE A 303 -17.47 3.88 0.18
N TYR A 304 -18.12 3.89 1.34
CA TYR A 304 -17.63 3.15 2.51
C TYR A 304 -17.72 1.63 2.34
N LEU A 305 -18.73 1.13 1.65
CA LEU A 305 -18.84 -0.30 1.32
C LEU A 305 -17.75 -0.74 0.36
N GLY A 306 -17.36 0.11 -0.61
CA GLY A 306 -16.22 -0.10 -1.49
C GLY A 306 -14.93 -0.28 -0.68
N TYR A 307 -14.67 0.62 0.27
CA TYR A 307 -13.53 0.52 1.17
C TYR A 307 -13.55 -0.76 2.00
N ALA A 308 -14.67 -1.07 2.65
CA ALA A 308 -14.79 -2.25 3.50
C ALA A 308 -14.54 -3.56 2.72
N ASN A 309 -14.98 -3.62 1.47
CA ASN A 309 -14.81 -4.81 0.62
C ASN A 309 -13.33 -5.12 0.32
N LEU A 310 -12.45 -4.11 0.26
CA LEU A 310 -11.02 -4.35 0.02
C LEU A 310 -10.36 -5.17 1.13
N TRP A 311 -10.82 -4.98 2.36
CA TRP A 311 -10.21 -5.58 3.55
C TRP A 311 -10.94 -6.83 4.04
N ALA A 312 -11.94 -7.30 3.28
CA ALA A 312 -12.64 -8.55 3.58
C ALA A 312 -11.69 -9.75 3.44
N GLN A 313 -11.28 -10.32 4.56
CA GLN A 313 -10.32 -11.44 4.60
C GLN A 313 -10.57 -12.38 5.78
N ASN A 314 -10.17 -13.64 5.62
CA ASN A 314 -10.12 -14.61 6.69
C ASN A 314 -8.65 -14.97 6.99
N ILE A 315 -8.24 -14.81 8.25
CA ILE A 315 -6.86 -15.06 8.69
C ILE A 315 -6.91 -16.11 9.81
N ARG A 316 -5.98 -17.08 9.78
CA ARG A 316 -5.84 -18.06 10.85
C ARG A 316 -5.28 -17.44 12.12
N PRO A 317 -5.62 -17.94 13.33
CA PRO A 317 -5.13 -17.37 14.59
C PRO A 317 -3.60 -17.29 14.68
N GLU A 318 -2.89 -18.32 14.20
CA GLU A 318 -1.42 -18.35 14.19
C GLU A 318 -0.83 -17.24 13.32
N GLU A 319 -1.46 -16.96 12.17
CA GLU A 319 -1.06 -15.89 11.27
C GLU A 319 -1.41 -14.52 11.85
N ILE A 320 -2.55 -14.35 12.53
CA ILE A 320 -2.87 -13.13 13.27
C ILE A 320 -1.78 -12.82 14.29
N LEU A 321 -1.36 -13.81 15.10
CA LEU A 321 -0.29 -13.66 16.09
C LEU A 321 1.04 -13.28 15.45
N ARG A 322 1.36 -13.88 14.29
CA ARG A 322 2.58 -13.56 13.54
C ARG A 322 2.55 -12.14 13.00
N LEU A 323 1.49 -11.76 12.30
CA LEU A 323 1.34 -10.44 11.70
C LEU A 323 1.37 -9.34 12.76
N THR A 324 0.70 -9.50 13.89
CA THR A 324 0.70 -8.52 15.00
C THR A 324 2.11 -8.18 15.50
N LYS A 325 3.09 -9.08 15.29
CA LYS A 325 4.48 -8.89 15.73
C LYS A 325 5.41 -8.32 14.66
N ILE A 326 5.13 -8.54 13.37
CA ILE A 326 6.09 -8.27 12.30
C ILE A 326 5.56 -7.41 11.16
N ASP A 327 4.24 -7.21 11.07
CA ASP A 327 3.61 -6.42 10.02
C ASP A 327 3.26 -5.03 10.58
N PRO A 328 3.75 -3.94 9.97
CA PRO A 328 3.40 -2.58 10.40
C PRO A 328 1.93 -2.22 10.11
N HIS A 329 1.21 -3.03 9.32
CA HIS A 329 -0.21 -2.81 9.04
C HIS A 329 -1.09 -3.38 10.15
N SER A 330 -2.15 -2.68 10.47
CA SER A 330 -3.27 -3.24 11.23
C SER A 330 -3.97 -4.33 10.41
N LEU A 331 -4.55 -5.34 11.09
CA LEU A 331 -5.35 -6.37 10.40
C LEU A 331 -6.53 -5.73 9.66
N GLY A 332 -6.91 -6.27 8.49
CA GLY A 332 -7.93 -5.71 7.61
C GLY A 332 -9.24 -5.34 8.31
N LYS A 333 -9.71 -6.19 9.25
CA LYS A 333 -10.86 -5.87 10.11
C LYS A 333 -10.71 -4.52 10.82
N TRP A 334 -9.50 -4.17 11.27
CA TRP A 334 -9.27 -2.96 12.05
C TRP A 334 -8.87 -1.77 11.19
N ARG A 335 -8.32 -2.00 10.01
CA ARG A 335 -8.17 -0.95 8.97
C ARG A 335 -9.52 -0.33 8.62
N VAL A 336 -10.59 -1.14 8.61
CA VAL A 336 -11.97 -0.66 8.40
C VAL A 336 -12.58 -0.15 9.71
N ASN A 337 -12.79 -1.04 10.68
CA ASN A 337 -13.67 -0.73 11.82
C ASN A 337 -13.05 0.29 12.79
N ALA A 338 -11.73 0.37 12.94
CA ALA A 338 -11.12 1.36 13.81
C ALA A 338 -10.99 2.72 13.11
N ALA A 339 -10.62 2.74 11.80
CA ALA A 339 -10.50 3.99 11.05
C ALA A 339 -11.86 4.70 10.90
N LEU A 340 -12.93 3.97 10.57
CA LEU A 340 -14.27 4.55 10.39
C LEU A 340 -14.85 5.18 11.65
N ARG A 341 -14.40 4.76 12.84
CA ARG A 341 -14.80 5.41 14.12
C ARG A 341 -14.39 6.88 14.21
N ASN A 342 -13.43 7.31 13.41
CA ASN A 342 -12.91 8.68 13.43
C ASN A 342 -13.43 9.51 12.22
N ILE A 343 -14.45 9.04 11.50
CA ILE A 343 -14.99 9.67 10.29
C ILE A 343 -16.44 10.10 10.50
N ASP A 344 -16.68 11.37 10.81
CA ASP A 344 -18.03 11.91 11.03
C ASP A 344 -18.96 11.69 9.84
N ALA A 345 -18.42 11.80 8.61
CA ALA A 345 -19.18 11.57 7.38
C ALA A 345 -19.68 10.11 7.27
N PHE A 346 -18.96 9.13 7.83
CA PHE A 346 -19.42 7.75 7.90
C PHE A 346 -20.66 7.63 8.78
N TYR A 347 -20.65 8.24 9.97
CA TYR A 347 -21.79 8.24 10.88
C TYR A 347 -23.01 8.89 10.20
N SER A 348 -22.79 10.01 9.51
CA SER A 348 -23.86 10.69 8.77
C SER A 348 -24.42 9.84 7.63
N ALA A 349 -23.58 9.16 6.87
CA ALA A 349 -23.99 8.34 5.71
C ALA A 349 -24.86 7.14 6.13
N PHE A 350 -24.64 6.58 7.31
CA PHE A 350 -25.38 5.42 7.83
C PHE A 350 -26.41 5.78 8.94
N ASP A 351 -26.63 7.07 9.19
CA ASP A 351 -27.55 7.57 10.23
C ASP A 351 -27.29 6.97 11.63
N ILE A 352 -26.00 6.75 11.96
CA ILE A 352 -25.56 6.19 13.24
C ILE A 352 -25.67 7.28 14.31
N LYS A 353 -26.34 6.97 15.42
CA LYS A 353 -26.54 7.89 16.53
C LYS A 353 -25.47 7.71 17.61
N GLU A 354 -25.32 8.75 18.45
CA GLU A 354 -24.44 8.69 19.61
C GLU A 354 -24.83 7.51 20.53
N GLY A 355 -23.87 6.62 20.80
CA GLY A 355 -24.03 5.42 21.63
C GLY A 355 -24.40 4.14 20.88
N GLU A 356 -24.50 4.17 19.54
CA GLU A 356 -24.75 3.00 18.68
C GLU A 356 -23.47 2.33 18.17
#